data_75ea5ce1d1fc60734abfef715722f964
#
_entry.id   75ea5ce1d1fc60734abfef715722f964
#
_cell.length_a   1.000
_cell.length_b   1.000
_cell.length_c   1.000
_cell.angle_alpha   90.00
_cell.angle_beta   90.00
_cell.angle_gamma   90.00
#
_symmetry.space_group_name_H-M   'P 1'
#
loop_
_entity.id
_entity.type
_entity.pdbx_description
1 polymer ?
#
loop_
_entity_poly.entity_id
_entity_poly.type
_entity_poly.pdbx_seq_one_letter_code
_entity_poly.pdbx_strand_id
1 'polypeptide(L)'
;MNPRELAAMILQRGKALAPDRFPQPSREVVEAWAEVVRTRQWPEALWAEAVTVYAMELVGERMCTPRDILKAAKVVLSRWESDPVRGAELRVWRERRRDARDARLALGLHPNREVDWAGFRAIGGGGNT
;
A
#
# COMPACT_ATOMS: atom_id res chain seq x y z
N MET A 1 4.94 4.40 -6.47
CA MET A 1 3.60 4.97 -6.20
C MET A 1 3.54 5.37 -4.74
N ASN A 2 3.16 6.62 -4.47
CA ASN A 2 3.04 7.07 -3.09
C ASN A 2 1.71 6.60 -2.48
N PRO A 3 1.51 6.75 -1.16
CA PRO A 3 0.30 6.24 -0.52
C PRO A 3 -1.01 6.82 -1.07
N ARG A 4 -1.02 8.09 -1.47
CA ARG A 4 -2.22 8.68 -2.07
C ARG A 4 -2.54 8.07 -3.41
N GLU A 5 -1.52 7.90 -4.25
CA GLU A 5 -1.72 7.27 -5.55
C GLU A 5 -2.18 5.83 -5.38
N LEU A 6 -1.61 5.14 -4.41
CA LEU A 6 -2.01 3.76 -4.13
C LEU A 6 -3.46 3.70 -3.66
N ALA A 7 -3.85 4.59 -2.74
CA ALA A 7 -5.22 4.63 -2.26
C ALA A 7 -6.18 4.96 -3.41
N ALA A 8 -5.82 5.91 -4.26
CA ALA A 8 -6.66 6.26 -5.41
C ALA A 8 -6.82 5.08 -6.35
N MET A 9 -5.75 4.34 -6.61
CA MET A 9 -5.81 3.15 -7.46
C MET A 9 -6.73 2.10 -6.84
N ILE A 10 -6.61 1.85 -5.55
CA ILE A 10 -7.45 0.87 -4.86
C ILE A 10 -8.93 1.26 -4.97
N LEU A 11 -9.23 2.52 -4.72
CA LEU A 11 -10.62 2.99 -4.76
C LEU A 11 -11.19 2.96 -6.17
N GLN A 12 -10.41 3.38 -7.16
CA GLN A 12 -10.86 3.36 -8.55
C GLN A 12 -11.10 1.94 -9.03
N ARG A 13 -10.16 1.05 -8.74
CA ARG A 13 -10.29 -0.34 -9.15
C ARG A 13 -11.47 -1.00 -8.43
N GLY A 14 -11.63 -0.72 -7.14
CA GLY A 14 -12.74 -1.25 -6.36
C GLY A 14 -14.07 -0.76 -6.89
N LYS A 15 -14.15 0.52 -7.24
CA LYS A 15 -15.38 1.10 -7.78
C LYS A 15 -15.74 0.45 -9.12
N ALA A 16 -14.74 0.09 -9.91
CA ALA A 16 -14.98 -0.61 -11.17
C ALA A 16 -15.47 -2.05 -10.96
N LEU A 17 -14.92 -2.74 -9.97
CA LEU A 17 -15.23 -4.16 -9.74
C LEU A 17 -16.45 -4.37 -8.87
N ALA A 18 -16.68 -3.48 -7.91
CA ALA A 18 -17.81 -3.59 -6.97
C ALA A 18 -18.33 -2.20 -6.67
N PRO A 19 -19.03 -1.57 -7.64
CA PRO A 19 -19.39 -0.16 -7.52
C PRO A 19 -20.28 0.17 -6.32
N ASP A 20 -21.09 -0.79 -5.88
CA ASP A 20 -21.98 -0.57 -4.74
C ASP A 20 -21.28 -0.75 -3.40
N ARG A 21 -20.04 -1.15 -3.39
CA ARG A 21 -19.33 -1.46 -2.15
C ARG A 21 -18.11 -0.61 -1.90
N PHE A 22 -17.76 0.28 -2.82
CA PHE A 22 -16.65 1.20 -2.63
C PHE A 22 -17.14 2.63 -2.62
N PRO A 23 -16.58 3.47 -1.75
CA PRO A 23 -16.98 4.88 -1.73
C PRO A 23 -16.47 5.59 -2.97
N GLN A 24 -17.15 6.69 -3.31
CA GLN A 24 -16.69 7.55 -4.39
C GLN A 24 -15.33 8.12 -4.02
N PRO A 25 -14.32 8.00 -4.89
CA PRO A 25 -13.01 8.56 -4.57
C PRO A 25 -13.06 10.09 -4.55
N SER A 26 -13.06 10.63 -3.35
CA SER A 26 -12.96 12.06 -3.13
C SER A 26 -11.61 12.33 -2.49
N ARG A 27 -11.23 13.59 -2.42
CA ARG A 27 -9.97 13.95 -1.79
C ARG A 27 -9.90 13.44 -0.35
N GLU A 28 -10.96 13.66 0.41
CA GLU A 28 -11.00 13.24 1.81
C GLU A 28 -10.92 11.72 1.95
N VAL A 29 -11.63 11.00 1.09
CA VAL A 29 -11.62 9.55 1.14
C VAL A 29 -10.24 9.01 0.77
N VAL A 30 -9.63 9.55 -0.28
CA VAL A 30 -8.28 9.14 -0.69
C VAL A 30 -7.29 9.41 0.44
N GLU A 31 -7.36 10.57 1.09
CA GLU A 31 -6.45 10.89 2.18
C GLU A 31 -6.61 9.92 3.34
N ALA A 32 -7.86 9.64 3.70
CA ALA A 32 -8.12 8.73 4.83
C ALA A 32 -7.64 7.31 4.52
N TRP A 33 -7.88 6.83 3.32
CA TRP A 33 -7.42 5.50 2.93
C TRP A 33 -5.90 5.43 2.84
N ALA A 34 -5.27 6.52 2.39
CA ALA A 34 -3.82 6.57 2.31
C ALA A 34 -3.16 6.39 3.67
N GLU A 35 -3.80 6.92 4.73
CA GLU A 35 -3.26 6.75 6.08
C GLU A 35 -3.19 5.29 6.49
N VAL A 36 -4.15 4.50 6.02
CA VAL A 36 -4.17 3.09 6.37
C VAL A 36 -3.21 2.28 5.51
N VAL A 37 -3.21 2.51 4.20
CA VAL A 37 -2.35 1.71 3.32
C VAL A 37 -0.86 1.98 3.55
N ARG A 38 -0.51 3.17 4.03
CA ARG A 38 0.90 3.46 4.31
C ARG A 38 1.45 2.67 5.49
N THR A 39 0.58 2.06 6.29
CA THR A 39 1.03 1.26 7.42
C THR A 39 1.65 -0.07 7.00
N ARG A 40 1.52 -0.44 5.74
CA ARG A 40 2.05 -1.70 5.21
C ARG A 40 2.92 -1.44 4.01
N GLN A 41 4.04 -2.14 3.94
CA GLN A 41 5.00 -2.02 2.85
C GLN A 41 4.88 -3.25 1.95
N TRP A 42 3.94 -3.20 1.03
CA TRP A 42 3.68 -4.29 0.08
C TRP A 42 3.75 -3.78 -1.36
N PRO A 43 4.07 -4.65 -2.33
CA PRO A 43 4.10 -4.24 -3.75
C PRO A 43 2.75 -3.76 -4.25
N GLU A 44 2.77 -2.87 -5.24
CA GLU A 44 1.55 -2.38 -5.87
C GLU A 44 0.70 -3.51 -6.42
N ALA A 45 1.35 -4.50 -7.05
CA ALA A 45 0.64 -5.62 -7.62
C ALA A 45 -0.12 -6.42 -6.56
N LEU A 46 0.43 -6.49 -5.36
CA LEU A 46 -0.25 -7.17 -4.26
C LEU A 46 -1.51 -6.42 -3.87
N TRP A 47 -1.43 -5.09 -3.78
CA TRP A 47 -2.60 -4.28 -3.47
C TRP A 47 -3.67 -4.38 -4.55
N ALA A 48 -3.25 -4.37 -5.83
CA ALA A 48 -4.20 -4.49 -6.93
C ALA A 48 -4.93 -5.84 -6.88
N GLU A 49 -4.19 -6.90 -6.62
CA GLU A 49 -4.79 -8.23 -6.49
C GLU A 49 -5.70 -8.33 -5.27
N ALA A 50 -5.35 -7.61 -4.19
CA ALA A 50 -6.19 -7.57 -3.00
C ALA A 50 -7.58 -7.02 -3.30
N VAL A 51 -7.65 -5.98 -4.14
CA VAL A 51 -8.95 -5.44 -4.52
C VAL A 51 -9.77 -6.49 -5.27
N THR A 52 -9.13 -7.22 -6.18
CA THR A 52 -9.80 -8.27 -6.93
C THR A 52 -10.29 -9.38 -6.01
N VAL A 53 -9.45 -9.82 -5.08
CA VAL A 53 -9.82 -10.87 -4.12
C VAL A 53 -10.99 -10.40 -3.25
N TYR A 54 -10.94 -9.16 -2.79
CA TYR A 54 -12.05 -8.62 -2.02
C TYR A 54 -13.35 -8.67 -2.82
N ALA A 55 -13.31 -8.16 -4.05
CA ALA A 55 -14.51 -8.05 -4.86
C ALA A 55 -15.08 -9.41 -5.24
N MET A 56 -14.24 -10.42 -5.41
CA MET A 56 -14.68 -11.73 -5.87
C MET A 56 -14.96 -12.73 -4.73
N GLU A 57 -14.25 -12.58 -3.61
CA GLU A 57 -14.30 -13.61 -2.57
C GLU A 57 -14.77 -13.11 -1.21
N LEU A 58 -14.56 -11.84 -0.88
CA LEU A 58 -14.75 -11.35 0.47
C LEU A 58 -15.83 -10.28 0.60
N VAL A 59 -16.35 -9.79 -0.51
CA VAL A 59 -17.29 -8.68 -0.48
C VAL A 59 -18.53 -9.06 0.33
N GLY A 60 -18.93 -8.13 1.21
CA GLY A 60 -20.09 -8.35 2.07
C GLY A 60 -21.23 -7.42 1.68
N GLU A 61 -22.15 -7.22 2.64
CA GLU A 61 -23.33 -6.41 2.39
C GLU A 61 -23.14 -4.95 2.75
N ARG A 62 -22.01 -4.61 3.36
CA ARG A 62 -21.72 -3.24 3.74
C ARG A 62 -20.62 -2.66 2.86
N MET A 63 -20.47 -1.35 2.95
CA MET A 63 -19.43 -0.64 2.22
C MET A 63 -18.05 -1.14 2.65
N CYS A 64 -17.14 -1.27 1.68
CA CYS A 64 -15.77 -1.67 1.94
C CYS A 64 -15.04 -0.61 2.74
N THR A 65 -14.27 -1.04 3.70
CA THR A 65 -13.40 -0.17 4.50
C THR A 65 -11.95 -0.50 4.22
N PRO A 66 -11.02 0.39 4.57
CA PRO A 66 -9.60 0.08 4.42
C PRO A 66 -9.20 -1.22 5.12
N ARG A 67 -9.82 -1.52 6.26
CA ARG A 67 -9.53 -2.76 6.99
C ARG A 67 -9.88 -3.98 6.15
N ASP A 68 -10.96 -3.91 5.39
CA ASP A 68 -11.36 -5.02 4.51
C ASP A 68 -10.31 -5.27 3.45
N ILE A 69 -9.72 -4.21 2.92
CA ILE A 69 -8.66 -4.34 1.92
C ILE A 69 -7.39 -4.88 2.57
N LEU A 70 -7.08 -4.48 3.80
CA LEU A 70 -5.93 -5.07 4.51
C LEU A 70 -6.11 -6.57 4.67
N LYS A 71 -7.32 -7.02 5.01
CA LYS A 71 -7.59 -8.45 5.14
C LYS A 71 -7.42 -9.16 3.82
N ALA A 72 -7.93 -8.59 2.75
CA ALA A 72 -7.77 -9.17 1.41
C ALA A 72 -6.30 -9.22 1.02
N ALA A 73 -5.55 -8.18 1.34
CA ALA A 73 -4.12 -8.13 1.04
C ALA A 73 -3.35 -9.22 1.78
N LYS A 74 -3.75 -9.51 3.01
CA LYS A 74 -3.11 -10.59 3.76
C LYS A 74 -3.40 -11.96 3.15
N VAL A 75 -4.59 -12.14 2.59
CA VAL A 75 -4.92 -13.36 1.86
C VAL A 75 -4.00 -13.50 0.64
N VAL A 76 -3.86 -12.43 -0.12
CA VAL A 76 -2.99 -12.43 -1.30
C VAL A 76 -1.54 -12.70 -0.88
N LEU A 77 -1.08 -12.04 0.16
CA LEU A 77 0.28 -12.22 0.66
C LEU A 77 0.54 -13.68 0.99
N SER A 78 -0.38 -14.31 1.69
CA SER A 78 -0.27 -15.72 2.06
C SER A 78 -0.20 -16.60 0.82
N ARG A 79 -1.04 -16.31 -0.18
CA ARG A 79 -1.03 -17.08 -1.43
C ARG A 79 0.29 -16.91 -2.17
N TRP A 80 0.80 -15.68 -2.21
CA TRP A 80 2.08 -15.41 -2.87
C TRP A 80 3.23 -16.13 -2.18
N GLU A 81 3.24 -16.10 -0.84
CA GLU A 81 4.31 -16.77 -0.09
C GLU A 81 4.30 -18.27 -0.31
N SER A 82 3.15 -18.85 -0.60
CA SER A 82 3.03 -20.28 -0.87
C SER A 82 3.30 -20.63 -2.33
N ASP A 83 3.40 -19.65 -3.21
CA ASP A 83 3.65 -19.86 -4.63
C ASP A 83 5.14 -19.73 -4.89
N PRO A 84 5.79 -20.73 -5.54
CA PRO A 84 7.24 -20.67 -5.74
C PRO A 84 7.68 -19.46 -6.57
N VAL A 85 6.93 -19.08 -7.60
CA VAL A 85 7.31 -17.97 -8.46
C VAL A 85 7.03 -16.65 -7.75
N ARG A 86 5.82 -16.46 -7.23
CA ARG A 86 5.45 -15.22 -6.53
C ARG A 86 6.25 -15.05 -5.26
N GLY A 87 6.51 -16.14 -4.54
CA GLY A 87 7.32 -16.08 -3.33
C GLY A 87 8.73 -15.63 -3.63
N ALA A 88 9.29 -16.08 -4.74
CA ALA A 88 10.64 -15.65 -5.15
C ALA A 88 10.64 -14.16 -5.51
N GLU A 89 9.63 -13.70 -6.25
CA GLU A 89 9.50 -12.29 -6.60
C GLU A 89 9.36 -11.42 -5.36
N LEU A 90 8.59 -11.88 -4.40
CA LEU A 90 8.38 -11.16 -3.16
C LEU A 90 9.68 -11.02 -2.36
N ARG A 91 10.49 -12.10 -2.34
CA ARG A 91 11.79 -12.05 -1.67
C ARG A 91 12.70 -11.02 -2.32
N VAL A 92 12.73 -10.99 -3.66
CA VAL A 92 13.54 -10.01 -4.38
C VAL A 92 13.09 -8.60 -4.08
N TRP A 93 11.78 -8.38 -4.07
CA TRP A 93 11.21 -7.08 -3.76
C TRP A 93 11.59 -6.63 -2.35
N ARG A 94 11.51 -7.54 -1.38
CA ARG A 94 11.87 -7.25 0.02
C ARG A 94 13.34 -6.93 0.16
N GLU A 95 14.19 -7.64 -0.57
CA GLU A 95 15.63 -7.39 -0.55
C GLU A 95 15.94 -6.01 -1.10
N ARG A 96 15.29 -5.65 -2.21
CA ARG A 96 15.49 -4.32 -2.80
C ARG A 96 15.09 -3.21 -1.83
N ARG A 97 14.00 -3.41 -1.13
CA ARG A 97 13.58 -2.42 -0.15
C ARG A 97 14.56 -2.32 1.01
N ARG A 98 15.09 -3.44 1.45
CA ARG A 98 16.09 -3.45 2.51
C ARG A 98 17.35 -2.72 2.06
N ASP A 99 17.80 -2.99 0.84
CA ASP A 99 18.96 -2.31 0.28
C ASP A 99 18.72 -0.80 0.18
N ALA A 100 17.54 -0.40 -0.26
CA ALA A 100 17.20 1.01 -0.36
C ALA A 100 17.18 1.67 1.01
N ARG A 101 16.67 0.96 2.02
CA ARG A 101 16.66 1.46 3.39
C ARG A 101 18.06 1.64 3.92
N ASP A 102 18.93 0.65 3.67
CA ASP A 102 20.33 0.73 4.11
C ASP A 102 21.04 1.88 3.43
N ALA A 103 20.77 2.09 2.15
CA ALA A 103 21.35 3.22 1.42
C ALA A 103 20.90 4.55 2.02
N ARG A 104 19.61 4.66 2.40
CA ARG A 104 19.11 5.86 3.05
C ARG A 104 19.80 6.11 4.39
N LEU A 105 19.99 5.05 5.16
CA LEU A 105 20.71 5.18 6.43
C LEU A 105 22.13 5.65 6.22
N ALA A 106 22.80 5.14 5.19
CA ALA A 106 24.16 5.56 4.86
C ALA A 106 24.22 7.03 4.48
N LEU A 107 23.12 7.58 3.94
CA LEU A 107 23.03 8.99 3.59
C LEU A 107 22.47 9.85 4.73
N GLY A 108 22.16 9.23 5.88
CA GLY A 108 21.60 9.97 7.02
C GLY A 108 20.11 10.19 6.92
N LEU A 109 19.41 9.49 6.05
CA LEU A 109 17.97 9.63 5.87
C LEU A 109 17.22 8.59 6.71
N HIS A 110 15.96 8.93 7.05
CA HIS A 110 15.12 8.00 7.80
C HIS A 110 14.75 6.82 6.91
N PRO A 111 14.98 5.57 7.33
CA PRO A 111 14.84 4.41 6.46
C PRO A 111 13.43 4.11 6.01
N ASN A 112 12.43 4.37 6.87
CA ASN A 112 11.06 4.00 6.57
C ASN A 112 10.20 5.18 6.21
N ARG A 113 10.78 6.37 6.15
CA ARG A 113 10.01 7.55 5.84
C ARG A 113 10.05 7.81 4.36
N GLU A 114 8.88 7.90 3.79
CA GLU A 114 8.80 8.36 2.43
C GLU A 114 9.28 9.80 2.41
N VAL A 115 10.09 10.09 1.44
CA VAL A 115 10.66 11.39 1.34
C VAL A 115 9.61 12.34 0.83
N ASP A 116 9.04 13.08 1.74
CA ASP A 116 8.15 14.14 1.37
C ASP A 116 8.91 15.43 1.51
N TRP A 117 9.38 15.85 0.44
CA TRP A 117 10.24 16.91 0.46
C TRP A 117 9.55 18.23 0.44
N ALA A 118 8.30 18.24 0.09
CA ALA A 118 7.55 19.46 0.10
C ALA A 118 7.32 19.95 1.51
N GLY A 119 6.98 19.05 2.41
CA GLY A 119 6.69 19.42 3.75
C GLY A 119 7.85 19.28 4.65
N PHE A 120 8.82 18.66 4.18
CA PHE A 120 9.87 18.28 5.03
C PHE A 120 10.89 19.31 5.15
N ARG A 121 11.11 19.84 5.84
CA ARG A 121 12.13 20.64 5.83
C ARG A 121 13.08 20.26 6.62
N ALA A 122 13.32 19.85 6.32
CA ALA A 122 14.04 19.56 6.88
C ALA A 122 14.66 19.39 7.48
N ILE A 123 14.58 19.24 7.45
CA ILE A 123 15.13 19.14 7.94
C ILE A 123 15.95 19.26 8.34
N GLY A 124 15.97 19.55 8.38
CA GLY A 124 16.75 19.72 8.69
C GLY A 124 17.05 19.57 9.30
N GLY A 125 16.88 19.63 9.36
CA GLY A 125 17.20 19.45 9.91
C GLY A 125 17.07 18.79 10.47
N GLY A 126 16.86 18.61 10.50
CA GLY A 126 16.87 17.92 10.84
C GLY A 126 16.62 17.23 11.29
N GLY A 127 16.50 17.16 11.47
CA GLY A 127 16.35 16.49 11.73
C GLY A 127 15.84 15.73 12.02
N ASN A 128 15.51 15.69 11.94
CA ASN A 128 15.11 15.10 12.16
C ASN A 128 15.10 14.13 12.07
N THR A 129 15.21 13.88 11.99
CA THR A 129 15.30 13.15 11.81
C THR A 129 15.43 12.57 11.99
#